data_2160aa789d6fc9c929cdb10baa117b29
#
_entry.id   2160aa789d6fc9c929cdb10baa117b29
#
_cell.length_a   1.000
_cell.length_b   1.000
_cell.length_c   1.000
_cell.angle_alpha   90.00
_cell.angle_beta   90.00
_cell.angle_gamma   90.00
#
_symmetry.space_group_name_H-M   'P 1'
#
loop_
_entity.id
_entity.type
_entity.pdbx_description
1 polymer ?
#
loop_
_entity_poly.entity_id
_entity_poly.type
_entity_poly.pdbx_seq_one_letter_code
_entity_poly.pdbx_strand_id
1 'polypeptide(L)'
;KERLLDWIFSYAPKSTPAKPISFLDAFSGSGIVAFEAKRRGFRVTANDLLQCCWHIARGLVENSSETLSSEDVEHLFFPNPNASNLMQQLFTGNFFEPEQSLVLDTFRVNVEQFPEAKRSLAFAIMSRALTRKVIMGHFAHLQAIPYANTPIRVKRNPSIAKPIRQLFLDLLPDFNRAIFNSHLSHRSFNTNILDLLNGDSNYDVAYFDPPYCMSHSDYQAFYHLLETFSRYWTNKEFVGGTNRYSPPLDSSF
;
A
#
# COMPACT_ATOMS: atom_id res chain seq x y z
N LYS A 1 14.32 -4.90 -3.08
CA LYS A 1 14.31 -4.17 -4.37
C LYS A 1 15.14 -2.88 -4.32
N GLU A 2 15.06 -2.06 -3.28
CA GLU A 2 15.78 -0.78 -3.20
C GLU A 2 17.27 -0.90 -3.56
N ARG A 3 17.97 -1.92 -3.04
CA ARG A 3 19.39 -2.18 -3.34
C ARG A 3 19.67 -2.62 -4.78
N LEU A 4 18.63 -2.94 -5.54
CA LEU A 4 18.72 -3.41 -6.93
C LEU A 4 18.29 -2.36 -7.95
N LEU A 5 17.84 -1.17 -7.52
CA LEU A 5 17.30 -0.16 -8.42
C LEU A 5 18.31 0.25 -9.50
N ASP A 6 19.54 0.56 -9.13
CA ASP A 6 20.56 0.93 -10.10
C ASP A 6 20.85 -0.19 -11.11
N TRP A 7 20.86 -1.44 -10.65
CA TRP A 7 21.00 -2.59 -11.53
C TRP A 7 19.79 -2.73 -12.47
N ILE A 8 18.56 -2.65 -11.97
CA ILE A 8 17.33 -2.70 -12.79
C ILE A 8 17.39 -1.64 -13.88
N PHE A 9 17.68 -0.39 -13.49
CA PHE A 9 17.69 0.73 -14.45
C PHE A 9 18.94 0.79 -15.34
N SER A 10 19.97 -0.01 -15.07
CA SER A 10 21.11 -0.15 -15.98
C SER A 10 20.73 -0.79 -17.33
N TYR A 11 19.62 -1.52 -17.37
CA TYR A 11 19.07 -2.12 -18.60
C TYR A 11 18.06 -1.23 -19.32
N ALA A 12 17.60 -0.15 -18.70
CA ALA A 12 16.67 0.78 -19.30
C ALA A 12 17.43 1.91 -20.05
N PRO A 13 16.91 2.39 -21.19
CA PRO A 13 17.49 3.55 -21.87
C PRO A 13 17.33 4.80 -21.00
N LYS A 14 18.18 5.81 -21.24
CA LYS A 14 18.06 7.08 -20.52
C LYS A 14 16.81 7.84 -20.96
N SER A 15 15.95 8.17 -19.98
CA SER A 15 14.78 9.02 -20.19
C SER A 15 15.07 10.45 -19.73
N THR A 16 14.46 11.43 -20.39
CA THR A 16 14.53 12.85 -19.99
C THR A 16 13.16 13.50 -20.18
N PRO A 17 12.84 14.58 -19.46
CA PRO A 17 11.57 15.29 -19.66
C PRO A 17 11.37 15.81 -21.10
N ALA A 18 12.44 16.12 -21.81
CA ALA A 18 12.39 16.57 -23.21
C ALA A 18 12.17 15.39 -24.20
N LYS A 19 12.58 14.18 -23.82
CA LYS A 19 12.38 12.93 -24.59
C LYS A 19 11.98 11.83 -23.63
N PRO A 20 10.74 11.84 -23.14
CA PRO A 20 10.29 10.89 -22.13
C PRO A 20 10.09 9.51 -22.76
N ILE A 21 10.60 8.50 -22.06
CA ILE A 21 10.42 7.09 -22.38
C ILE A 21 9.29 6.56 -21.51
N SER A 22 8.38 5.79 -22.10
CA SER A 22 7.29 5.16 -21.36
C SER A 22 7.78 3.91 -20.62
N PHE A 23 7.42 3.80 -19.35
CA PHE A 23 7.81 2.72 -18.46
C PHE A 23 6.58 2.10 -17.81
N LEU A 24 6.41 0.79 -17.97
CA LEU A 24 5.40 0.00 -17.28
C LEU A 24 6.03 -0.73 -16.09
N ASP A 25 5.50 -0.52 -14.88
CA ASP A 25 5.68 -1.40 -13.72
C ASP A 25 4.44 -2.28 -13.59
N ALA A 26 4.53 -3.51 -14.11
CA ALA A 26 3.37 -4.39 -14.29
C ALA A 26 2.81 -4.95 -12.97
N PHE A 27 3.64 -5.05 -11.93
CA PHE A 27 3.33 -5.58 -10.60
C PHE A 27 3.96 -4.68 -9.53
N SER A 28 3.40 -3.49 -9.36
CA SER A 28 4.06 -2.39 -8.65
C SER A 28 4.32 -2.65 -7.16
N GLY A 29 3.48 -3.45 -6.50
CA GLY A 29 3.63 -3.82 -5.10
C GLY A 29 3.84 -2.61 -4.20
N SER A 30 5.05 -2.47 -3.64
CA SER A 30 5.43 -1.33 -2.80
C SER A 30 5.64 -0.01 -3.57
N GLY A 31 5.50 0.00 -4.89
CA GLY A 31 5.66 1.17 -5.76
C GLY A 31 7.10 1.64 -5.97
N ILE A 32 8.11 0.96 -5.40
CA ILE A 32 9.48 1.49 -5.34
C ILE A 32 10.15 1.58 -6.72
N VAL A 33 9.86 0.64 -7.64
CA VAL A 33 10.41 0.66 -8.99
C VAL A 33 9.72 1.75 -9.82
N ALA A 34 8.39 1.81 -9.78
CA ALA A 34 7.60 2.86 -10.43
C ALA A 34 7.99 4.26 -9.94
N PHE A 35 8.19 4.45 -8.63
CA PHE A 35 8.60 5.71 -8.06
C PHE A 35 10.02 6.12 -8.51
N GLU A 36 10.96 5.19 -8.53
CA GLU A 36 12.31 5.45 -9.04
C GLU A 36 12.31 5.75 -10.54
N ALA A 37 11.47 5.07 -11.34
CA ALA A 37 11.27 5.40 -12.75
C ALA A 37 10.79 6.86 -12.92
N LYS A 38 9.82 7.31 -12.11
CA LYS A 38 9.36 8.71 -12.07
C LYS A 38 10.52 9.66 -11.76
N ARG A 39 11.36 9.36 -10.77
CA ARG A 39 12.54 10.17 -10.42
C ARG A 39 13.57 10.25 -11.54
N ARG A 40 13.70 9.19 -12.34
CA ARG A 40 14.61 9.12 -13.50
C ARG A 40 14.04 9.74 -14.76
N GLY A 41 12.86 10.36 -14.70
CA GLY A 41 12.26 11.09 -15.82
C GLY A 41 11.52 10.21 -16.82
N PHE A 42 11.11 9.00 -16.44
CA PHE A 42 10.22 8.17 -17.24
C PHE A 42 8.77 8.63 -17.12
N ARG A 43 7.99 8.45 -18.18
CA ARG A 43 6.53 8.53 -18.14
C ARG A 43 6.01 7.17 -17.65
N VAL A 44 5.59 7.10 -16.39
CA VAL A 44 5.31 5.85 -15.69
C VAL A 44 3.85 5.46 -15.75
N THR A 45 3.60 4.20 -16.09
CA THR A 45 2.36 3.48 -15.79
C THR A 45 2.67 2.41 -14.76
N ALA A 46 1.99 2.44 -13.62
CA ALA A 46 2.08 1.42 -12.58
C ALA A 46 0.78 0.62 -12.54
N ASN A 47 0.87 -0.69 -12.38
CA ASN A 47 -0.28 -1.56 -12.23
C ASN A 47 -0.11 -2.51 -11.07
N ASP A 48 -1.20 -2.82 -10.39
CA ASP A 48 -1.26 -3.92 -9.43
C ASP A 48 -2.70 -4.43 -9.30
N LEU A 49 -2.85 -5.73 -9.07
CA LEU A 49 -4.15 -6.35 -8.84
C LEU A 49 -4.69 -6.01 -7.44
N LEU A 50 -3.79 -5.81 -6.46
CA LEU A 50 -4.16 -5.44 -5.10
C LEU A 50 -4.45 -3.95 -5.00
N GLN A 51 -5.61 -3.60 -4.44
CA GLN A 51 -6.02 -2.20 -4.25
C GLN A 51 -5.09 -1.46 -3.29
N CYS A 52 -4.60 -2.11 -2.25
CA CYS A 52 -3.63 -1.50 -1.33
C CYS A 52 -2.33 -1.09 -2.06
N CYS A 53 -1.85 -1.89 -3.00
CA CYS A 53 -0.67 -1.58 -3.82
C CYS A 53 -0.97 -0.47 -4.84
N TRP A 54 -2.14 -0.51 -5.47
CA TRP A 54 -2.60 0.55 -6.37
C TRP A 54 -2.68 1.92 -5.65
N HIS A 55 -3.19 1.98 -4.42
CA HIS A 55 -3.18 3.22 -3.65
C HIS A 55 -1.76 3.75 -3.42
N ILE A 56 -0.77 2.87 -3.20
CA ILE A 56 0.63 3.29 -3.08
C ILE A 56 1.12 3.92 -4.39
N ALA A 57 0.89 3.24 -5.52
CA ALA A 57 1.28 3.74 -6.83
C ALA A 57 0.57 5.07 -7.16
N ARG A 58 -0.74 5.17 -6.90
CA ARG A 58 -1.50 6.37 -7.14
C ARG A 58 -1.06 7.53 -6.26
N GLY A 59 -0.88 7.25 -4.96
CA GLY A 59 -0.49 8.27 -3.98
C GLY A 59 0.93 8.81 -4.17
N LEU A 60 1.86 8.04 -4.72
CA LEU A 60 3.27 8.43 -4.82
C LEU A 60 3.76 8.63 -6.26
N VAL A 61 3.23 7.87 -7.23
CA VAL A 61 3.68 7.93 -8.62
C VAL A 61 2.78 8.84 -9.45
N GLU A 62 1.47 8.60 -9.47
CA GLU A 62 0.52 9.40 -10.24
C GLU A 62 0.32 10.79 -9.62
N ASN A 63 0.25 10.89 -8.31
CA ASN A 63 0.16 12.15 -7.58
C ASN A 63 1.41 13.02 -7.81
N SER A 64 1.19 14.29 -8.15
CA SER A 64 2.26 15.24 -8.49
C SER A 64 2.31 16.47 -7.57
N SER A 65 1.27 16.71 -6.74
CA SER A 65 1.14 17.96 -5.97
C SER A 65 0.44 17.82 -4.63
N GLU A 66 -0.49 16.83 -4.52
CA GLU A 66 -1.33 16.73 -3.35
C GLU A 66 -0.59 16.15 -2.15
N THR A 67 -0.58 16.85 -1.05
CA THR A 67 -0.02 16.43 0.25
C THR A 67 -1.10 16.44 1.32
N LEU A 68 -0.86 15.83 2.46
CA LEU A 68 -1.76 15.87 3.60
C LEU A 68 -1.31 16.94 4.60
N SER A 69 -2.21 17.85 4.92
CA SER A 69 -2.02 18.87 5.96
C SER A 69 -2.30 18.33 7.37
N SER A 70 -2.02 19.15 8.39
CA SER A 70 -2.37 18.81 9.77
C SER A 70 -3.89 18.69 9.96
N GLU A 71 -4.66 19.56 9.30
CA GLU A 71 -6.14 19.51 9.30
C GLU A 71 -6.65 18.24 8.64
N ASP A 72 -6.04 17.82 7.52
CA ASP A 72 -6.37 16.55 6.87
C ASP A 72 -6.16 15.38 7.84
N VAL A 73 -5.06 15.37 8.60
CA VAL A 73 -4.76 14.32 9.56
C VAL A 73 -5.76 14.34 10.73
N GLU A 74 -6.09 15.49 11.28
CA GLU A 74 -7.11 15.58 12.32
C GLU A 74 -8.46 15.05 11.83
N HIS A 75 -8.85 15.37 10.60
CA HIS A 75 -10.07 14.86 9.99
C HIS A 75 -10.04 13.33 9.81
N LEU A 76 -8.93 12.77 9.32
CA LEU A 76 -8.77 11.32 9.12
C LEU A 76 -9.00 10.52 10.42
N PHE A 77 -8.59 11.04 11.55
CA PHE A 77 -8.68 10.37 12.86
C PHE A 77 -9.78 10.91 13.77
N PHE A 78 -10.61 11.83 13.29
CA PHE A 78 -11.72 12.37 14.06
C PHE A 78 -12.80 11.30 14.28
N PRO A 79 -13.31 11.11 15.49
CA PRO A 79 -14.36 10.13 15.77
C PRO A 79 -15.55 10.30 14.82
N ASN A 80 -16.00 9.21 14.21
CA ASN A 80 -17.11 9.23 13.25
C ASN A 80 -18.15 8.19 13.64
N PRO A 81 -19.39 8.61 13.98
CA PRO A 81 -20.45 7.69 14.39
C PRO A 81 -20.92 6.74 13.27
N ASN A 82 -20.58 7.05 12.02
CA ASN A 82 -20.90 6.21 10.85
C ASN A 82 -19.79 5.18 10.56
N ALA A 83 -18.72 5.13 11.37
CA ALA A 83 -17.70 4.11 11.23
C ALA A 83 -18.32 2.73 11.43
N SER A 84 -18.11 1.82 10.46
CA SER A 84 -18.44 0.42 10.67
C SER A 84 -17.39 -0.23 11.58
N ASN A 85 -17.50 -1.52 11.84
CA ASN A 85 -16.63 -2.23 12.78
C ASN A 85 -15.92 -3.43 12.15
N LEU A 86 -15.68 -3.40 10.83
CA LEU A 86 -15.07 -4.52 10.09
C LEU A 86 -13.68 -4.88 10.64
N MET A 87 -12.83 -3.88 10.82
CA MET A 87 -11.47 -4.11 11.35
C MET A 87 -11.51 -4.58 12.80
N GLN A 88 -12.42 -4.05 13.58
CA GLN A 88 -12.65 -4.50 14.96
C GLN A 88 -13.09 -5.96 15.02
N GLN A 89 -14.03 -6.38 14.17
CA GLN A 89 -14.53 -7.75 14.14
C GLN A 89 -13.48 -8.76 13.66
N LEU A 90 -12.68 -8.39 12.67
CA LEU A 90 -11.76 -9.33 12.03
C LEU A 90 -10.38 -9.38 12.70
N PHE A 91 -9.86 -8.25 13.16
CA PHE A 91 -8.45 -8.15 13.48
C PHE A 91 -8.12 -7.77 14.94
N THR A 92 -9.12 -7.46 15.76
CA THR A 92 -8.92 -7.29 17.21
C THR A 92 -8.48 -8.62 17.84
N GLY A 93 -7.45 -8.56 18.67
CA GLY A 93 -6.87 -9.73 19.34
C GLY A 93 -5.95 -10.55 18.43
N ASN A 94 -6.12 -10.49 17.11
CA ASN A 94 -5.27 -11.19 16.13
C ASN A 94 -4.04 -10.38 15.73
N PHE A 95 -4.24 -9.09 15.46
CA PHE A 95 -3.18 -8.17 15.00
C PHE A 95 -3.11 -6.89 15.81
N PHE A 96 -4.24 -6.42 16.32
CA PHE A 96 -4.35 -5.11 16.96
C PHE A 96 -5.11 -5.20 18.30
N GLU A 97 -4.81 -4.26 19.19
CA GLU A 97 -5.64 -3.99 20.37
C GLU A 97 -6.96 -3.32 19.94
N PRO A 98 -8.04 -3.40 20.76
CA PRO A 98 -9.36 -2.86 20.39
C PRO A 98 -9.34 -1.39 19.94
N GLU A 99 -8.61 -0.54 20.65
CA GLU A 99 -8.51 0.89 20.32
C GLU A 99 -7.84 1.12 18.96
N GLN A 100 -6.88 0.27 18.59
CA GLN A 100 -6.19 0.38 17.31
C GLN A 100 -7.09 -0.05 16.15
N SER A 101 -7.90 -1.09 16.35
CA SER A 101 -8.88 -1.54 15.36
C SER A 101 -9.99 -0.49 15.14
N LEU A 102 -10.47 0.16 16.20
CA LEU A 102 -11.42 1.27 16.13
C LEU A 102 -10.85 2.46 15.32
N VAL A 103 -9.58 2.79 15.54
CA VAL A 103 -8.89 3.83 14.75
C VAL A 103 -8.89 3.51 13.26
N LEU A 104 -8.72 2.24 12.88
CA LEU A 104 -8.75 1.82 11.48
C LEU A 104 -10.15 1.94 10.86
N ASP A 105 -11.20 1.54 11.58
CA ASP A 105 -12.57 1.69 11.11
C ASP A 105 -12.96 3.18 10.96
N THR A 106 -12.56 4.02 11.92
CA THR A 106 -12.75 5.48 11.86
C THR A 106 -12.03 6.10 10.67
N PHE A 107 -10.74 5.79 10.50
CA PHE A 107 -9.94 6.25 9.37
C PHE A 107 -10.60 5.85 8.04
N ARG A 108 -11.07 4.60 7.95
CA ARG A 108 -11.63 4.06 6.71
C ARG A 108 -12.86 4.83 6.21
N VAL A 109 -13.75 5.25 7.10
CA VAL A 109 -14.92 6.06 6.71
C VAL A 109 -14.53 7.50 6.40
N ASN A 110 -13.60 8.08 7.15
CA ASN A 110 -13.19 9.47 6.96
C ASN A 110 -12.40 9.68 5.67
N VAL A 111 -11.53 8.74 5.32
CA VAL A 111 -10.67 8.85 4.12
C VAL A 111 -11.46 8.92 2.81
N GLU A 112 -12.67 8.39 2.77
CA GLU A 112 -13.55 8.46 1.58
C GLU A 112 -14.00 9.89 1.23
N GLN A 113 -13.94 10.81 2.18
CA GLN A 113 -14.32 12.19 1.98
C GLN A 113 -13.22 13.02 1.27
N PHE A 114 -12.03 12.44 1.12
CA PHE A 114 -10.91 13.14 0.51
C PHE A 114 -10.89 13.01 -1.02
N PRO A 115 -10.34 14.03 -1.73
CA PRO A 115 -9.99 13.90 -3.14
C PRO A 115 -9.10 12.68 -3.37
N GLU A 116 -9.22 12.09 -4.53
CA GLU A 116 -8.66 10.78 -4.87
C GLU A 116 -7.14 10.67 -4.64
N ALA A 117 -6.37 11.72 -4.98
CA ALA A 117 -4.92 11.74 -4.76
C ALA A 117 -4.56 11.77 -3.27
N LYS A 118 -5.21 12.62 -2.48
CA LYS A 118 -5.03 12.68 -1.00
C LYS A 118 -5.48 11.38 -0.35
N ARG A 119 -6.62 10.82 -0.77
CA ARG A 119 -7.12 9.52 -0.31
C ARG A 119 -6.08 8.42 -0.53
N SER A 120 -5.54 8.32 -1.72
CA SER A 120 -4.53 7.31 -2.05
C SER A 120 -3.23 7.52 -1.28
N LEU A 121 -2.79 8.75 -1.10
CA LEU A 121 -1.64 9.07 -0.24
C LEU A 121 -1.88 8.66 1.21
N ALA A 122 -3.06 8.92 1.76
CA ALA A 122 -3.44 8.50 3.11
C ALA A 122 -3.43 6.97 3.27
N PHE A 123 -3.96 6.23 2.28
CA PHE A 123 -3.88 4.76 2.25
C PHE A 123 -2.43 4.26 2.16
N ALA A 124 -1.58 4.90 1.36
CA ALA A 124 -0.16 4.52 1.23
C ALA A 124 0.58 4.67 2.58
N ILE A 125 0.36 5.79 3.29
CA ILE A 125 0.94 6.03 4.61
C ILE A 125 0.40 5.00 5.62
N MET A 126 -0.91 4.77 5.64
CA MET A 126 -1.54 3.82 6.56
C MET A 126 -1.05 2.39 6.30
N SER A 127 -0.96 1.95 5.05
CA SER A 127 -0.41 0.64 4.69
C SER A 127 1.02 0.47 5.23
N ARG A 128 1.83 1.50 5.14
CA ARG A 128 3.18 1.49 5.70
C ARG A 128 3.19 1.49 7.23
N ALA A 129 2.29 2.22 7.87
CA ALA A 129 2.12 2.21 9.33
C ALA A 129 1.74 0.82 9.83
N LEU A 130 0.78 0.17 9.17
CA LEU A 130 0.33 -1.18 9.51
C LEU A 130 1.45 -2.23 9.37
N THR A 131 2.24 -2.19 8.31
CA THR A 131 3.38 -3.09 8.16
C THR A 131 4.47 -2.88 9.20
N ARG A 132 4.64 -1.66 9.72
CA ARG A 132 5.55 -1.37 10.85
C ARG A 132 5.00 -1.82 12.20
N LYS A 133 3.68 -1.89 12.34
CA LYS A 133 3.00 -2.30 13.58
C LYS A 133 3.14 -3.79 13.86
N VAL A 134 3.35 -4.62 12.86
CA VAL A 134 3.44 -6.07 13.01
C VAL A 134 4.89 -6.57 13.04
N ILE A 135 5.13 -7.67 13.78
CA ILE A 135 6.51 -8.19 14.02
C ILE A 135 7.23 -8.56 12.72
N MET A 136 6.53 -9.23 11.82
CA MET A 136 7.11 -9.77 10.59
C MET A 136 7.07 -8.79 9.41
N GLY A 137 6.39 -7.65 9.58
CA GLY A 137 6.17 -6.71 8.47
C GLY A 137 5.16 -7.21 7.43
N HIS A 138 4.49 -8.34 7.68
CA HIS A 138 3.43 -8.92 6.87
C HIS A 138 2.41 -9.65 7.77
N PHE A 139 1.27 -10.07 7.21
CA PHE A 139 0.10 -10.53 7.97
C PHE A 139 -0.18 -12.04 7.86
N ALA A 140 0.78 -12.83 7.37
CA ALA A 140 0.62 -14.27 7.20
C ALA A 140 0.43 -15.06 8.50
N HIS A 141 0.86 -14.50 9.63
CA HIS A 141 0.80 -15.13 10.93
C HIS A 141 0.15 -14.23 11.97
N LEU A 142 -0.55 -14.82 12.93
CA LEU A 142 -1.11 -14.10 14.06
C LEU A 142 -0.04 -13.31 14.80
N GLN A 143 -0.40 -12.11 15.21
CA GLN A 143 0.50 -11.18 15.91
C GLN A 143 0.55 -11.57 17.36
N ALA A 144 0.57 -12.55 17.96
CA ALA A 144 0.70 -12.84 19.40
C ALA A 144 0.93 -11.55 20.25
N ILE A 145 -0.10 -10.72 20.39
CA ILE A 145 -0.02 -9.34 20.92
C ILE A 145 0.74 -9.25 22.26
N PRO A 146 0.49 -10.12 23.27
CA PRO A 146 1.24 -10.06 24.53
C PRO A 146 2.75 -10.29 24.32
N TYR A 147 3.12 -11.19 23.39
CA TYR A 147 4.51 -11.44 23.04
C TYR A 147 5.14 -10.31 22.23
N ALA A 148 4.37 -9.73 21.32
CA ALA A 148 4.81 -8.57 20.52
C ALA A 148 5.18 -7.39 21.42
N ASN A 149 4.42 -7.18 22.49
CA ASN A 149 4.60 -6.08 23.45
C ASN A 149 5.65 -6.38 24.55
N THR A 150 6.39 -7.49 24.47
CA THR A 150 7.47 -7.73 25.44
C THR A 150 8.61 -6.70 25.28
N PRO A 151 9.28 -6.30 26.39
CA PRO A 151 10.32 -5.26 26.34
C PRO A 151 11.44 -5.56 25.33
N ILE A 152 11.82 -6.83 25.18
CA ILE A 152 12.86 -7.23 24.23
C ILE A 152 12.46 -7.03 22.77
N ARG A 153 11.19 -7.26 22.43
CA ARG A 153 10.64 -7.05 21.09
C ARG A 153 10.47 -5.56 20.79
N VAL A 154 9.90 -4.82 21.74
CA VAL A 154 9.75 -3.36 21.63
C VAL A 154 11.12 -2.68 21.49
N LYS A 155 12.14 -3.13 22.22
CA LYS A 155 13.51 -2.60 22.05
C LYS A 155 14.05 -2.83 20.62
N ARG A 156 13.75 -3.97 20.00
CA ARG A 156 14.19 -4.29 18.62
C ARG A 156 13.38 -3.57 17.54
N ASN A 157 12.07 -3.41 17.78
CA ASN A 157 11.16 -2.72 16.88
C ASN A 157 10.19 -1.84 17.71
N PRO A 158 10.58 -0.60 18.02
CA PRO A 158 9.74 0.32 18.81
C PRO A 158 8.38 0.63 18.17
N SER A 159 8.25 0.46 16.85
CA SER A 159 7.00 0.70 16.15
C SER A 159 5.86 -0.20 16.61
N ILE A 160 6.16 -1.40 17.12
CA ILE A 160 5.15 -2.35 17.60
C ILE A 160 4.33 -1.76 18.76
N ALA A 161 4.99 -1.03 19.68
CA ALA A 161 4.33 -0.43 20.84
C ALA A 161 3.63 0.91 20.51
N LYS A 162 3.97 1.55 19.39
CA LYS A 162 3.38 2.86 19.04
C LYS A 162 1.92 2.71 18.61
N PRO A 163 1.04 3.68 18.98
CA PRO A 163 -0.29 3.78 18.38
C PRO A 163 -0.21 3.92 16.86
N ILE A 164 -1.18 3.37 16.14
CA ILE A 164 -1.25 3.45 14.66
C ILE A 164 -1.26 4.91 14.19
N ARG A 165 -2.05 5.78 14.86
CA ARG A 165 -2.05 7.22 14.57
C ARG A 165 -0.66 7.83 14.68
N GLN A 166 0.12 7.46 15.69
CA GLN A 166 1.48 7.96 15.85
C GLN A 166 2.41 7.46 14.75
N LEU A 167 2.29 6.18 14.33
CA LEU A 167 3.06 5.67 13.20
C LEU A 167 2.72 6.39 11.89
N PHE A 168 1.45 6.73 11.69
CA PHE A 168 1.01 7.54 10.56
C PHE A 168 1.67 8.94 10.58
N LEU A 169 1.62 9.62 11.73
CA LEU A 169 2.24 10.92 11.92
C LEU A 169 3.77 10.90 11.73
N ASP A 170 4.43 9.85 12.21
CA ASP A 170 5.88 9.68 12.05
C ASP A 170 6.28 9.51 10.57
N LEU A 171 5.39 8.95 9.74
CA LEU A 171 5.62 8.71 8.31
C LEU A 171 5.24 9.90 7.43
N LEU A 172 4.27 10.69 7.85
CA LEU A 172 3.66 11.76 7.06
C LEU A 172 4.69 12.72 6.42
N PRO A 173 5.71 13.24 7.15
CA PRO A 173 6.67 14.17 6.57
C PRO A 173 7.46 13.56 5.40
N ASP A 174 7.83 12.28 5.50
CA ASP A 174 8.60 11.60 4.46
C ASP A 174 7.75 11.36 3.20
N PHE A 175 6.49 10.95 3.40
CA PHE A 175 5.56 10.75 2.29
C PHE A 175 5.21 12.07 1.60
N ASN A 176 4.94 13.13 2.34
CA ASN A 176 4.70 14.45 1.76
C ASN A 176 5.91 14.97 0.96
N ARG A 177 7.14 14.77 1.47
CA ARG A 177 8.37 15.13 0.74
C ARG A 177 8.61 14.30 -0.51
N ALA A 178 8.05 13.09 -0.57
CA ALA A 178 8.14 12.24 -1.74
C ALA A 178 7.25 12.70 -2.90
N ILE A 179 6.28 13.60 -2.65
CA ILE A 179 5.43 14.15 -3.70
C ILE A 179 6.19 15.21 -4.48
N PHE A 180 6.28 15.02 -5.79
CA PHE A 180 6.90 16.00 -6.68
C PHE A 180 6.30 15.94 -8.08
N ASN A 181 6.34 17.07 -8.78
CA ASN A 181 5.94 17.17 -10.16
C ASN A 181 7.13 16.91 -11.09
N SER A 182 7.09 15.84 -11.86
CA SER A 182 8.09 15.52 -12.88
C SER A 182 7.79 16.19 -14.23
N HIS A 183 6.69 16.94 -14.34
CA HIS A 183 6.15 17.52 -15.59
C HIS A 183 5.73 16.46 -16.63
N LEU A 184 5.57 15.21 -16.20
CA LEU A 184 5.08 14.10 -17.02
C LEU A 184 3.77 13.56 -16.45
N SER A 185 2.90 13.07 -17.34
CA SER A 185 1.66 12.40 -16.92
C SER A 185 1.97 10.94 -16.55
N HIS A 186 1.77 10.61 -15.29
CA HIS A 186 1.85 9.24 -14.79
C HIS A 186 0.45 8.67 -14.57
N ARG A 187 0.33 7.35 -14.61
CA ARG A 187 -0.94 6.63 -14.43
C ARG A 187 -0.76 5.44 -13.51
N SER A 188 -1.82 5.10 -12.79
CA SER A 188 -1.88 3.88 -11.97
C SER A 188 -3.18 3.13 -12.25
N PHE A 189 -3.09 1.81 -12.37
CA PHE A 189 -4.22 0.93 -12.64
C PHE A 189 -4.34 -0.15 -11.56
N ASN A 190 -5.58 -0.51 -11.25
CA ASN A 190 -5.92 -1.64 -10.37
C ASN A 190 -6.66 -2.69 -11.21
N THR A 191 -5.92 -3.46 -11.99
CA THR A 191 -6.50 -4.43 -12.91
C THR A 191 -5.57 -5.63 -13.11
N ASN A 192 -6.11 -6.69 -13.71
CA ASN A 192 -5.28 -7.79 -14.19
C ASN A 192 -4.33 -7.27 -15.28
N ILE A 193 -3.06 -7.63 -15.19
CA ILE A 193 -2.05 -7.18 -16.16
C ILE A 193 -2.38 -7.61 -17.60
N LEU A 194 -3.00 -8.77 -17.79
CA LEU A 194 -3.39 -9.24 -19.11
C LEU A 194 -4.47 -8.33 -19.73
N ASP A 195 -5.41 -7.83 -18.93
CA ASP A 195 -6.42 -6.88 -19.41
C ASP A 195 -5.80 -5.54 -19.78
N LEU A 196 -4.82 -5.08 -19.00
CA LEU A 196 -4.07 -3.86 -19.31
C LEU A 196 -3.29 -3.98 -20.63
N LEU A 197 -2.65 -5.13 -20.87
CA LEU A 197 -1.84 -5.36 -22.06
C LEU A 197 -2.67 -5.63 -23.31
N ASN A 198 -3.91 -6.09 -23.17
CA ASN A 198 -4.85 -6.26 -24.29
C ASN A 198 -5.41 -4.94 -24.81
N GLY A 199 -5.22 -3.83 -24.09
CA GLY A 199 -5.51 -2.49 -24.58
C GLY A 199 -4.44 -1.97 -25.54
N ASP A 200 -4.73 -0.84 -26.22
CA ASP A 200 -3.78 -0.15 -27.12
C ASP A 200 -2.65 0.56 -26.36
N SER A 201 -1.94 -0.16 -25.53
CA SER A 201 -0.86 0.38 -24.69
C SER A 201 0.50 -0.10 -25.17
N ASN A 202 1.27 0.80 -25.79
CA ASN A 202 2.65 0.54 -26.14
C ASN A 202 3.58 1.18 -25.08
N TYR A 203 4.49 0.38 -24.55
CA TYR A 203 5.51 0.82 -23.61
C TYR A 203 6.91 0.60 -24.21
N ASP A 204 7.79 1.58 -24.04
CA ASP A 204 9.19 1.47 -24.48
C ASP A 204 9.97 0.50 -23.56
N VAL A 205 9.61 0.49 -22.27
CA VAL A 205 10.20 -0.40 -21.25
C VAL A 205 9.07 -0.98 -20.40
N ALA A 206 9.14 -2.28 -20.14
CA ALA A 206 8.23 -2.95 -19.21
C ALA A 206 9.03 -3.76 -18.16
N TYR A 207 8.71 -3.55 -16.90
CA TYR A 207 9.26 -4.28 -15.77
C TYR A 207 8.22 -5.27 -15.24
N PHE A 208 8.58 -6.55 -15.27
CA PHE A 208 7.75 -7.64 -14.80
C PHE A 208 8.43 -8.33 -13.61
N ASP A 209 7.81 -8.23 -12.45
CA ASP A 209 8.21 -8.91 -11.22
C ASP A 209 6.97 -9.53 -10.55
N PRO A 210 6.39 -10.56 -11.21
CA PRO A 210 5.14 -11.17 -10.79
C PRO A 210 5.30 -11.88 -9.44
N PRO A 211 4.19 -12.16 -8.73
CA PRO A 211 4.20 -13.03 -7.55
C PRO A 211 4.86 -14.37 -7.87
N TYR A 212 5.75 -14.82 -7.00
CA TYR A 212 6.42 -16.11 -7.19
C TYR A 212 5.55 -17.24 -6.66
N CYS A 213 5.18 -18.20 -7.52
CA CYS A 213 4.45 -19.42 -7.16
C CYS A 213 5.37 -20.42 -6.46
N MET A 214 5.92 -20.06 -5.30
CA MET A 214 6.72 -20.99 -4.50
C MET A 214 5.97 -21.40 -3.23
N SER A 215 6.22 -22.59 -2.74
CA SER A 215 5.58 -23.16 -1.54
C SER A 215 5.70 -22.30 -0.27
N HIS A 216 6.58 -21.30 -0.28
CA HIS A 216 6.84 -20.40 0.85
C HIS A 216 6.39 -18.94 0.61
N SER A 217 5.78 -18.62 -0.53
CA SER A 217 5.40 -17.25 -0.91
C SER A 217 3.89 -17.14 -1.11
N ASP A 218 3.14 -17.22 -0.01
CA ASP A 218 1.70 -16.98 -0.01
C ASP A 218 1.46 -15.46 0.06
N TYR A 219 1.40 -14.82 -1.13
CA TYR A 219 1.19 -13.37 -1.24
C TYR A 219 -0.17 -12.93 -0.69
N GLN A 220 -1.20 -13.76 -0.83
CA GLN A 220 -2.49 -13.48 -0.22
C GLN A 220 -2.35 -13.39 1.29
N ALA A 221 -1.66 -14.34 1.91
CA ALA A 221 -1.41 -14.31 3.34
C ALA A 221 -0.62 -13.08 3.77
N PHE A 222 0.32 -12.62 2.94
CA PHE A 222 1.13 -11.45 3.30
C PHE A 222 0.34 -10.16 3.27
N TYR A 223 -0.61 -10.01 2.34
CA TYR A 223 -1.29 -8.75 2.06
C TYR A 223 -2.78 -8.72 2.43
N HIS A 224 -3.39 -9.85 2.86
CA HIS A 224 -4.83 -9.96 3.07
C HIS A 224 -5.43 -8.85 3.94
N LEU A 225 -4.75 -8.47 5.02
CA LEU A 225 -5.22 -7.43 5.92
C LEU A 225 -5.23 -6.05 5.24
N LEU A 226 -4.15 -5.70 4.52
CA LEU A 226 -4.07 -4.43 3.80
C LEU A 226 -5.12 -4.35 2.70
N GLU A 227 -5.35 -5.45 1.99
CA GLU A 227 -6.36 -5.51 0.94
C GLU A 227 -7.77 -5.44 1.52
N THR A 228 -8.04 -6.17 2.63
CA THR A 228 -9.31 -6.06 3.36
C THR A 228 -9.55 -4.63 3.85
N PHE A 229 -8.53 -3.98 4.40
CA PHE A 229 -8.61 -2.59 4.84
C PHE A 229 -8.88 -1.62 3.69
N SER A 230 -8.20 -1.79 2.55
CA SER A 230 -8.35 -0.91 1.38
C SER A 230 -9.71 -1.08 0.72
N ARG A 231 -10.15 -2.31 0.48
CA ARG A 231 -11.45 -2.60 -0.15
C ARG A 231 -12.62 -2.50 0.81
N TYR A 232 -12.39 -2.76 2.07
CA TYR A 232 -13.37 -2.74 3.14
C TYR A 232 -14.60 -3.61 2.87
N TRP A 233 -14.36 -4.87 2.51
CA TRP A 233 -15.39 -5.83 2.13
C TRP A 233 -16.25 -6.28 3.31
N THR A 234 -17.45 -5.78 3.44
CA THR A 234 -18.42 -6.19 4.47
C THR A 234 -19.15 -7.48 4.13
N ASN A 235 -19.11 -7.92 2.88
CA ASN A 235 -19.85 -9.07 2.35
C ASN A 235 -18.95 -10.22 1.88
N LYS A 236 -17.66 -10.19 2.22
CA LYS A 236 -16.72 -11.28 1.93
C LYS A 236 -16.76 -12.34 3.04
N GLU A 237 -16.55 -13.56 2.63
CA GLU A 237 -16.27 -14.66 3.54
C GLU A 237 -14.79 -14.61 3.96
N PHE A 238 -14.54 -14.79 5.27
CA PHE A 238 -13.21 -14.79 5.86
C PHE A 238 -12.93 -16.14 6.49
N VAL A 239 -11.73 -16.67 6.25
CA VAL A 239 -11.35 -18.03 6.66
C VAL A 239 -9.99 -18.05 7.37
N GLY A 240 -9.82 -19.07 8.21
CA GLY A 240 -8.58 -19.33 8.94
C GLY A 240 -8.37 -18.39 10.14
N GLY A 241 -7.34 -18.69 10.92
CA GLY A 241 -7.06 -17.98 12.19
C GLY A 241 -6.64 -16.52 12.01
N THR A 242 -6.15 -16.14 10.84
CA THR A 242 -5.77 -14.75 10.50
C THR A 242 -6.87 -13.96 9.82
N ASN A 243 -8.06 -14.54 9.66
CA ASN A 243 -9.21 -13.93 8.99
C ASN A 243 -8.87 -13.43 7.57
N ARG A 244 -8.33 -14.33 6.75
CA ARG A 244 -8.09 -14.07 5.34
C ARG A 244 -9.41 -14.09 4.58
N TYR A 245 -9.57 -13.21 3.61
CA TYR A 245 -10.69 -13.31 2.68
C TYR A 245 -10.54 -14.55 1.78
N SER A 246 -11.65 -15.16 1.42
CA SER A 246 -11.65 -16.22 0.40
C SER A 246 -11.20 -15.61 -0.93
N PRO A 247 -10.15 -16.15 -1.58
CA PRO A 247 -9.71 -15.66 -2.87
C PRO A 247 -10.82 -15.85 -3.91
N PRO A 248 -10.94 -14.98 -4.92
CA PRO A 248 -11.79 -15.26 -6.06
C PRO A 248 -11.31 -16.56 -6.73
N LEU A 249 -12.26 -17.37 -7.22
CA LEU A 249 -11.98 -18.66 -7.85
C LEU A 249 -11.03 -18.56 -9.05
N ASP A 250 -10.97 -17.39 -9.69
CA ASP A 250 -10.16 -17.12 -10.88
C ASP A 250 -8.84 -16.38 -10.55
N SER A 251 -8.46 -16.25 -9.28
CA SER A 251 -7.18 -15.65 -8.94
C SER A 251 -6.05 -16.63 -9.25
N SER A 252 -5.26 -16.32 -10.25
CA SER A 252 -4.03 -17.03 -10.59
C SER A 252 -2.87 -16.70 -9.64
N PHE A 253 -3.13 -16.68 -8.34
CA PHE A 253 -2.13 -16.54 -7.28
C PHE A 253 -1.78 -17.86 -6.65
#